data_d353c40f26b0d2558b00aec0f36d3ad2
#
_entry.id   d353c40f26b0d2558b00aec0f36d3ad2
#
_cell.length_a   1.000
_cell.length_b   1.000
_cell.length_c   1.000
_cell.angle_alpha   90.00
_cell.angle_beta   90.00
_cell.angle_gamma   90.00
#
_symmetry.space_group_name_H-M   'P 1'
#
loop_
_entity.id
_entity.type
_entity.pdbx_description
1 polymer ?
#
loop_
_entity_poly.entity_id
_entity_poly.type
_entity_poly.pdbx_seq_one_letter_code
_entity_poly.pdbx_strand_id
1 'polypeptide(L)'
;MIRLGIFIGLAVGLATVAHGEEVQVAVAANFVAPMQQISAGFKERSGHQISIISGATGKFYAQIKAGAPFEILLAADVATAAKLVAEGDAVANTSFTYAIGKLVLWSARENFVADGVDLLKRATFDHIAVANPKLAPYGAAAEQTLKTLGDYEALAAKIVHGENIAQTYQFVATGNAELGLVALSQVIDENGKLKSGSMWIVPQKFYTPLRQNAVLLNKGAERAAAKAFMAYLQSEPARRIIERYGYGLPP
;
A
#
# COMPACT_ATOMS: atom_id res chain seq x y z
N MET A 1 15.12 74.64 27.61
CA MET A 1 14.05 73.63 27.59
C MET A 1 14.33 72.67 26.45
N ILE A 2 14.86 71.47 26.78
CA ILE A 2 15.19 70.42 25.80
C ILE A 2 14.06 69.37 25.85
N ARG A 3 13.32 69.21 24.73
CA ARG A 3 12.31 68.18 24.62
C ARG A 3 12.94 66.90 24.11
N LEU A 4 12.93 65.87 24.96
CA LEU A 4 13.38 64.53 24.65
C LEU A 4 12.23 63.77 23.98
N GLY A 5 12.34 63.49 22.69
CA GLY A 5 11.38 62.68 21.93
C GLY A 5 11.68 61.20 22.09
N ILE A 6 10.74 60.45 22.68
CA ILE A 6 10.82 58.97 22.79
C ILE A 6 10.27 58.39 21.47
N PHE A 7 11.15 57.74 20.68
CA PHE A 7 10.77 56.92 19.55
C PHE A 7 10.44 55.50 20.05
N ILE A 8 9.17 55.14 20.08
CA ILE A 8 8.73 53.75 20.29
C ILE A 8 8.79 53.05 18.92
N GLY A 9 9.81 52.22 18.72
CA GLY A 9 9.94 51.36 17.57
C GLY A 9 8.96 50.19 17.68
N LEU A 10 7.93 50.17 16.81
CA LEU A 10 7.00 49.05 16.69
C LEU A 10 7.68 47.91 15.91
N ALA A 11 8.15 46.88 16.61
CA ALA A 11 8.66 45.67 15.99
C ALA A 11 7.48 44.85 15.45
N VAL A 12 7.19 44.96 14.14
CA VAL A 12 6.27 44.09 13.44
C VAL A 12 6.95 42.73 13.24
N GLY A 13 6.62 41.78 14.09
CA GLY A 13 7.03 40.37 13.93
C GLY A 13 6.36 39.80 12.66
N LEU A 14 7.13 39.60 11.60
CA LEU A 14 6.70 38.83 10.43
C LEU A 14 6.53 37.37 10.89
N ALA A 15 5.28 36.97 11.17
CA ALA A 15 4.91 35.57 11.31
C ALA A 15 5.11 34.92 9.92
N THR A 16 6.21 34.20 9.76
CA THR A 16 6.38 33.31 8.59
C THR A 16 5.32 32.22 8.70
N VAL A 17 4.32 32.31 7.82
CA VAL A 17 3.37 31.20 7.61
C VAL A 17 4.22 30.04 7.07
N ALA A 18 4.48 29.05 7.92
CA ALA A 18 5.12 27.82 7.49
C ALA A 18 4.19 27.16 6.47
N HIS A 19 4.52 27.27 5.19
CA HIS A 19 3.83 26.52 4.15
C HIS A 19 4.12 25.04 4.34
N GLY A 20 3.06 24.23 4.45
CA GLY A 20 3.21 22.79 4.54
C GLY A 20 3.93 22.26 3.28
N GLU A 21 4.93 21.42 3.49
CA GLU A 21 5.65 20.75 2.41
C GLU A 21 4.79 19.63 1.82
N GLU A 22 4.98 19.33 0.53
CA GLU A 22 4.42 18.14 -0.13
C GLU A 22 5.49 17.05 -0.20
N VAL A 23 5.12 15.82 0.22
CA VAL A 23 5.99 14.63 0.21
C VAL A 23 5.46 13.65 -0.84
N GLN A 24 6.32 13.25 -1.78
CA GLN A 24 5.98 12.27 -2.81
C GLN A 24 6.20 10.84 -2.30
N VAL A 25 5.10 10.08 -2.16
CA VAL A 25 5.13 8.72 -1.63
C VAL A 25 4.70 7.72 -2.69
N ALA A 26 5.60 6.80 -3.06
CA ALA A 26 5.29 5.63 -3.88
C ALA A 26 4.58 4.59 -3.00
N VAL A 27 3.33 4.26 -3.31
CA VAL A 27 2.47 3.42 -2.48
C VAL A 27 2.04 2.17 -3.25
N ALA A 28 2.34 1.00 -2.72
CA ALA A 28 1.83 -0.25 -3.27
C ALA A 28 0.29 -0.22 -3.33
N ALA A 29 -0.27 -0.58 -4.49
CA ALA A 29 -1.67 -0.31 -4.84
C ALA A 29 -2.70 -0.92 -3.88
N ASN A 30 -2.34 -1.97 -3.13
CA ASN A 30 -3.19 -2.55 -2.08
C ASN A 30 -3.41 -1.60 -0.89
N PHE A 31 -2.51 -0.63 -0.67
CA PHE A 31 -2.50 0.22 0.52
C PHE A 31 -3.09 1.62 0.28
N VAL A 32 -3.63 1.91 -0.90
CA VAL A 32 -4.11 3.26 -1.27
C VAL A 32 -5.25 3.74 -0.37
N ALA A 33 -6.25 2.90 -0.09
CA ALA A 33 -7.40 3.29 0.72
C ALA A 33 -7.02 3.68 2.17
N PRO A 34 -6.28 2.87 2.94
CA PRO A 34 -5.80 3.31 4.25
C PRO A 34 -4.84 4.51 4.15
N MET A 35 -3.99 4.57 3.11
CA MET A 35 -3.05 5.68 2.92
C MET A 35 -3.75 7.03 2.75
N GLN A 36 -4.90 7.08 2.09
CA GLN A 36 -5.70 8.31 1.97
C GLN A 36 -6.13 8.84 3.34
N GLN A 37 -6.61 7.98 4.24
CA GLN A 37 -6.99 8.37 5.60
C GLN A 37 -5.78 8.75 6.47
N ILE A 38 -4.68 7.99 6.36
CA ILE A 38 -3.42 8.30 7.05
C ILE A 38 -2.88 9.66 6.60
N SER A 39 -2.89 9.93 5.29
CA SER A 39 -2.47 11.22 4.70
C SER A 39 -3.32 12.39 5.20
N ALA A 40 -4.64 12.22 5.29
CA ALA A 40 -5.53 13.24 5.84
C ALA A 40 -5.20 13.57 7.30
N GLY A 41 -5.05 12.55 8.15
CA GLY A 41 -4.70 12.74 9.56
C GLY A 41 -3.28 13.30 9.76
N PHE A 42 -2.33 12.97 8.87
CA PHE A 42 -1.01 13.58 8.87
C PHE A 42 -1.06 15.07 8.54
N LYS A 43 -1.85 15.44 7.51
CA LYS A 43 -2.04 16.85 7.11
C LYS A 43 -2.65 17.67 8.24
N GLU A 44 -3.68 17.16 8.92
CA GLU A 44 -4.31 17.84 10.07
C GLU A 44 -3.32 18.11 11.20
N ARG A 45 -2.38 17.20 11.46
CA ARG A 45 -1.41 17.30 12.54
C ARG A 45 -0.20 18.16 12.23
N SER A 46 0.29 18.09 11.00
CA SER A 46 1.59 18.65 10.62
C SER A 46 1.51 19.84 9.67
N GLY A 47 0.37 20.03 9.00
CA GLY A 47 0.22 20.98 7.89
C GLY A 47 0.85 20.48 6.58
N HIS A 48 1.66 19.42 6.58
CA HIS A 48 2.28 18.86 5.38
C HIS A 48 1.29 18.01 4.57
N GLN A 49 1.54 17.89 3.27
CA GLN A 49 0.69 17.11 2.36
C GLN A 49 1.44 15.89 1.83
N ILE A 50 0.70 14.83 1.54
CA ILE A 50 1.23 13.62 0.90
C ILE A 50 0.67 13.51 -0.51
N SER A 51 1.57 13.48 -1.50
CA SER A 51 1.26 13.12 -2.88
C SER A 51 1.38 11.60 -3.01
N ILE A 52 0.23 10.92 -3.19
CA ILE A 52 0.16 9.46 -3.26
C ILE A 52 0.31 9.03 -4.71
N ILE A 53 1.39 8.32 -5.03
CA ILE A 53 1.62 7.69 -6.33
C ILE A 53 1.42 6.19 -6.17
N SER A 54 0.39 5.64 -6.82
CA SER A 54 -0.01 4.23 -6.68
C SER A 54 0.53 3.36 -7.80
N GLY A 55 1.00 2.14 -7.46
CA GLY A 55 1.51 1.20 -8.46
C GLY A 55 1.93 -0.15 -7.88
N ALA A 56 2.59 -0.95 -8.71
CA ALA A 56 3.21 -2.20 -8.28
C ALA A 56 4.59 -1.94 -7.65
N THR A 57 4.92 -2.66 -6.57
CA THR A 57 6.20 -2.55 -5.86
C THR A 57 7.40 -2.70 -6.79
N GLY A 58 7.40 -3.69 -7.68
CA GLY A 58 8.50 -3.92 -8.63
C GLY A 58 8.65 -2.81 -9.67
N LYS A 59 7.55 -2.14 -10.07
CA LYS A 59 7.62 -0.94 -10.93
C LYS A 59 8.24 0.24 -10.21
N PHE A 60 7.88 0.46 -8.94
CA PHE A 60 8.49 1.50 -8.14
C PHE A 60 9.99 1.28 -7.94
N TYR A 61 10.41 0.04 -7.72
CA TYR A 61 11.83 -0.27 -7.69
C TYR A 61 12.54 0.19 -8.99
N ALA A 62 12.01 -0.16 -10.16
CA ALA A 62 12.59 0.24 -11.44
C ALA A 62 12.59 1.76 -11.64
N GLN A 63 11.52 2.45 -11.25
CA GLN A 63 11.41 3.91 -11.33
C GLN A 63 12.39 4.62 -10.38
N ILE A 64 12.57 4.11 -9.15
CA ILE A 64 13.55 4.63 -8.19
C ILE A 64 14.96 4.49 -8.76
N LYS A 65 15.32 3.33 -9.32
CA LYS A 65 16.60 3.10 -10.01
C LYS A 65 16.81 4.03 -11.21
N ALA A 66 15.73 4.45 -11.86
CA ALA A 66 15.74 5.44 -12.95
C ALA A 66 15.72 6.91 -12.45
N GLY A 67 15.79 7.14 -11.14
CA GLY A 67 15.91 8.49 -10.57
C GLY A 67 14.57 9.19 -10.31
N ALA A 68 13.44 8.46 -10.27
CA ALA A 68 12.14 9.04 -9.93
C ALA A 68 12.18 9.83 -8.60
N PRO A 69 11.40 10.92 -8.47
CA PRO A 69 11.51 11.86 -7.36
C PRO A 69 10.77 11.41 -6.10
N PHE A 70 10.58 10.13 -5.90
CA PHE A 70 9.93 9.62 -4.70
C PHE A 70 10.80 9.82 -3.46
N GLU A 71 10.18 10.21 -2.37
CA GLU A 71 10.84 10.46 -1.08
C GLU A 71 10.67 9.28 -0.12
N ILE A 72 9.58 8.54 -0.26
CA ILE A 72 9.25 7.37 0.56
C ILE A 72 8.69 6.28 -0.37
N LEU A 73 9.05 5.02 -0.09
CA LEU A 73 8.40 3.86 -0.67
C LEU A 73 7.63 3.09 0.42
N LEU A 74 6.34 2.85 0.20
CA LEU A 74 5.53 1.88 0.92
C LEU A 74 5.38 0.62 0.04
N ALA A 75 6.32 -0.30 0.20
CA ALA A 75 6.38 -1.55 -0.55
C ALA A 75 5.40 -2.59 0.02
N ALA A 76 4.88 -3.48 -0.82
CA ALA A 76 4.07 -4.62 -0.39
C ALA A 76 4.93 -5.86 -0.01
N ASP A 77 6.23 -5.72 0.08
CA ASP A 77 7.18 -6.73 0.55
C ASP A 77 8.34 -6.11 1.35
N VAL A 78 9.13 -6.97 2.00
CA VAL A 78 10.35 -6.59 2.72
C VAL A 78 11.54 -6.51 1.78
N ALA A 79 11.58 -7.39 0.76
CA ALA A 79 12.75 -7.63 -0.07
C ALA A 79 13.11 -6.40 -0.90
N THR A 80 12.12 -5.71 -1.49
CA THR A 80 12.35 -4.50 -2.30
C THR A 80 12.92 -3.37 -1.45
N ALA A 81 12.37 -3.13 -0.25
CA ALA A 81 12.90 -2.10 0.65
C ALA A 81 14.34 -2.41 1.08
N ALA A 82 14.62 -3.66 1.46
CA ALA A 82 15.97 -4.10 1.83
C ALA A 82 16.96 -3.97 0.67
N LYS A 83 16.54 -4.31 -0.56
CA LYS A 83 17.37 -4.21 -1.75
C LYS A 83 17.73 -2.75 -2.06
N LEU A 84 16.79 -1.82 -1.98
CA LEU A 84 17.06 -0.39 -2.17
C LEU A 84 18.06 0.16 -1.13
N VAL A 85 17.95 -0.29 0.13
CA VAL A 85 18.95 0.06 1.17
C VAL A 85 20.33 -0.50 0.82
N ALA A 86 20.41 -1.78 0.44
CA ALA A 86 21.67 -2.43 0.10
C ALA A 86 22.37 -1.81 -1.14
N GLU A 87 21.58 -1.31 -2.08
CA GLU A 87 22.06 -0.65 -3.30
C GLU A 87 22.31 0.85 -3.13
N GLY A 88 22.07 1.41 -1.95
CA GLY A 88 22.32 2.83 -1.62
C GLY A 88 21.28 3.80 -2.19
N ASP A 89 20.08 3.35 -2.58
CA ASP A 89 18.99 4.21 -3.05
C ASP A 89 18.04 4.65 -1.93
N ALA A 90 18.14 4.02 -0.77
CA ALA A 90 17.35 4.33 0.43
C ALA A 90 18.24 4.49 1.66
N VAL A 91 17.75 5.27 2.62
CA VAL A 91 18.47 5.61 3.86
C VAL A 91 18.53 4.38 4.77
N ALA A 92 19.75 4.01 5.19
CA ALA A 92 19.97 2.88 6.09
C ALA A 92 19.20 3.05 7.42
N ASN A 93 18.75 1.93 7.99
CA ASN A 93 18.01 1.85 9.26
C ASN A 93 16.66 2.61 9.30
N THR A 94 16.10 2.99 8.14
CA THR A 94 14.78 3.62 8.09
C THR A 94 13.66 2.65 7.68
N SER A 95 14.02 1.43 7.27
CA SER A 95 13.02 0.44 6.84
C SER A 95 12.37 -0.24 8.06
N PHE A 96 11.03 -0.29 8.04
CA PHE A 96 10.25 -1.03 9.03
C PHE A 96 8.99 -1.63 8.41
N THR A 97 8.49 -2.72 9.00
CA THR A 97 7.19 -3.30 8.59
C THR A 97 6.06 -2.44 9.14
N TYR A 98 5.24 -1.87 8.25
CA TYR A 98 4.09 -1.06 8.64
C TYR A 98 2.75 -1.83 8.63
N ALA A 99 2.67 -2.93 7.86
CA ALA A 99 1.45 -3.72 7.72
C ALA A 99 1.76 -5.17 7.32
N ILE A 100 0.85 -6.09 7.65
CA ILE A 100 0.87 -7.48 7.18
C ILE A 100 -0.42 -7.73 6.40
N GLY A 101 -0.31 -7.90 5.08
CA GLY A 101 -1.44 -8.06 4.18
C GLY A 101 -2.08 -9.43 4.24
N LYS A 102 -3.34 -9.52 3.81
CA LYS A 102 -4.07 -10.77 3.64
C LYS A 102 -4.56 -10.91 2.20
N LEU A 103 -4.37 -12.09 1.65
CA LEU A 103 -4.86 -12.47 0.33
C LEU A 103 -6.27 -13.06 0.47
N VAL A 104 -7.15 -12.70 -0.45
CA VAL A 104 -8.50 -13.26 -0.54
C VAL A 104 -8.81 -13.68 -1.98
N LEU A 105 -9.57 -14.75 -2.15
CA LEU A 105 -10.28 -15.04 -3.37
C LEU A 105 -11.61 -14.29 -3.30
N TRP A 106 -11.90 -13.42 -4.26
CA TRP A 106 -13.10 -12.59 -4.26
C TRP A 106 -13.80 -12.62 -5.62
N SER A 107 -15.12 -12.55 -5.57
CA SER A 107 -16.00 -12.32 -6.73
C SER A 107 -16.96 -11.18 -6.43
N ALA A 108 -17.29 -10.37 -7.43
CA ALA A 108 -18.33 -9.35 -7.33
C ALA A 108 -19.76 -9.98 -7.22
N ARG A 109 -19.89 -11.27 -7.52
CA ARG A 109 -21.15 -12.01 -7.41
C ARG A 109 -21.37 -12.51 -5.99
N GLU A 110 -22.57 -12.31 -5.46
CA GLU A 110 -22.96 -12.87 -4.15
C GLU A 110 -22.99 -14.40 -4.20
N ASN A 111 -22.58 -15.03 -3.12
CA ASN A 111 -22.59 -16.48 -2.96
C ASN A 111 -21.76 -17.28 -3.98
N PHE A 112 -20.94 -16.62 -4.80
CA PHE A 112 -20.13 -17.29 -5.81
C PHE A 112 -18.90 -17.97 -5.18
N VAL A 113 -18.29 -17.34 -4.20
CA VAL A 113 -17.13 -17.87 -3.45
C VAL A 113 -17.61 -18.39 -2.10
N ALA A 114 -18.18 -19.60 -2.05
CA ALA A 114 -18.61 -20.24 -0.79
C ALA A 114 -17.46 -21.05 -0.17
N ASP A 115 -16.78 -21.90 -0.97
CA ASP A 115 -15.56 -22.63 -0.62
C ASP A 115 -14.51 -22.36 -1.72
N GLY A 116 -13.44 -21.64 -1.32
CA GLY A 116 -12.43 -21.20 -2.28
C GLY A 116 -11.61 -22.37 -2.84
N VAL A 117 -11.30 -23.38 -2.04
CA VAL A 117 -10.51 -24.55 -2.49
C VAL A 117 -11.32 -25.37 -3.49
N ASP A 118 -12.56 -25.67 -3.17
CA ASP A 118 -13.46 -26.44 -4.04
C ASP A 118 -13.75 -25.69 -5.35
N LEU A 119 -13.96 -24.39 -5.29
CA LEU A 119 -14.19 -23.55 -6.47
C LEU A 119 -12.99 -23.58 -7.42
N LEU A 120 -11.78 -23.40 -6.89
CA LEU A 120 -10.54 -23.44 -7.68
C LEU A 120 -10.35 -24.81 -8.33
N LYS A 121 -10.55 -25.90 -7.59
CA LYS A 121 -10.45 -27.29 -8.13
C LYS A 121 -11.48 -27.59 -9.22
N ARG A 122 -12.73 -27.18 -9.02
CA ARG A 122 -13.80 -27.39 -10.03
C ARG A 122 -13.61 -26.54 -11.28
N ALA A 123 -12.93 -25.39 -11.14
CA ALA A 123 -12.62 -24.45 -12.22
C ALA A 123 -13.85 -24.07 -13.10
N THR A 124 -15.03 -23.93 -12.45
CA THR A 124 -16.32 -23.64 -13.14
C THR A 124 -16.48 -22.15 -13.42
N PHE A 125 -15.43 -21.50 -13.87
CA PHE A 125 -15.37 -20.11 -14.29
C PHE A 125 -14.47 -20.01 -15.54
N ASP A 126 -14.59 -18.92 -16.30
CA ASP A 126 -13.77 -18.70 -17.49
C ASP A 126 -12.47 -17.99 -17.18
N HIS A 127 -12.49 -16.96 -16.29
CA HIS A 127 -11.32 -16.18 -15.95
C HIS A 127 -11.14 -15.98 -14.45
N ILE A 128 -9.88 -16.08 -14.01
CA ILE A 128 -9.42 -15.69 -12.66
C ILE A 128 -8.37 -14.59 -12.79
N ALA A 129 -8.61 -13.45 -12.14
CA ALA A 129 -7.66 -12.35 -12.13
C ALA A 129 -6.58 -12.54 -11.07
N VAL A 130 -5.31 -12.39 -11.48
CA VAL A 130 -4.13 -12.47 -10.60
C VAL A 130 -3.20 -11.32 -10.95
N ALA A 131 -2.62 -10.64 -9.97
CA ALA A 131 -1.61 -9.63 -10.26
C ALA A 131 -0.34 -10.28 -10.83
N ASN A 132 0.38 -9.57 -11.68
CA ASN A 132 1.63 -10.09 -12.26
C ASN A 132 2.64 -10.45 -11.14
N PRO A 133 3.00 -11.71 -10.95
CA PRO A 133 3.85 -12.15 -9.84
C PRO A 133 5.28 -11.60 -9.89
N LYS A 134 5.75 -11.18 -11.07
CA LYS A 134 7.07 -10.55 -11.25
C LYS A 134 7.11 -9.09 -10.76
N LEU A 135 5.95 -8.44 -10.64
CA LEU A 135 5.85 -7.02 -10.32
C LEU A 135 5.17 -6.75 -8.98
N ALA A 136 4.26 -7.63 -8.58
CA ALA A 136 3.39 -7.41 -7.42
C ALA A 136 3.51 -8.54 -6.39
N PRO A 137 3.84 -8.26 -5.13
CA PRO A 137 3.94 -9.26 -4.07
C PRO A 137 2.65 -10.06 -3.84
N TYR A 138 1.48 -9.43 -3.99
CA TYR A 138 0.19 -10.13 -3.96
C TYR A 138 0.03 -11.12 -5.14
N GLY A 139 0.62 -10.81 -6.30
CA GLY A 139 0.66 -11.74 -7.43
C GLY A 139 1.53 -12.95 -7.14
N ALA A 140 2.69 -12.75 -6.53
CA ALA A 140 3.56 -13.84 -6.08
C ALA A 140 2.87 -14.71 -5.02
N ALA A 141 2.16 -14.12 -4.06
CA ALA A 141 1.37 -14.84 -3.06
C ALA A 141 0.21 -15.63 -3.69
N ALA A 142 -0.45 -15.07 -4.70
CA ALA A 142 -1.50 -15.74 -5.46
C ALA A 142 -0.95 -16.95 -6.23
N GLU A 143 0.15 -16.79 -6.94
CA GLU A 143 0.82 -17.88 -7.65
C GLU A 143 1.27 -18.98 -6.69
N GLN A 144 1.87 -18.61 -5.55
CA GLN A 144 2.26 -19.56 -4.51
C GLN A 144 1.05 -20.32 -3.96
N THR A 145 -0.07 -19.63 -3.73
CA THR A 145 -1.32 -20.26 -3.27
C THR A 145 -1.81 -21.29 -4.26
N LEU A 146 -1.92 -20.95 -5.54
CA LEU A 146 -2.40 -21.86 -6.58
C LEU A 146 -1.46 -23.08 -6.75
N LYS A 147 -0.14 -22.86 -6.68
CA LYS A 147 0.86 -23.95 -6.72
C LYS A 147 0.75 -24.86 -5.50
N THR A 148 0.58 -24.31 -4.30
CA THR A 148 0.45 -25.08 -3.06
C THR A 148 -0.83 -25.93 -3.06
N LEU A 149 -1.90 -25.43 -3.67
CA LEU A 149 -3.16 -26.17 -3.85
C LEU A 149 -3.09 -27.23 -4.97
N GLY A 150 -2.07 -27.15 -5.84
CA GLY A 150 -1.91 -28.04 -7.01
C GLY A 150 -2.74 -27.62 -8.24
N ASP A 151 -3.35 -26.43 -8.20
CA ASP A 151 -4.31 -25.99 -9.21
C ASP A 151 -3.68 -25.04 -10.28
N TYR A 152 -2.42 -24.61 -10.10
CA TYR A 152 -1.80 -23.58 -10.94
C TYR A 152 -1.79 -23.93 -12.44
N GLU A 153 -1.31 -25.14 -12.78
CA GLU A 153 -1.20 -25.59 -14.18
C GLU A 153 -2.58 -25.77 -14.83
N ALA A 154 -3.52 -26.32 -14.07
CA ALA A 154 -4.91 -26.49 -14.56
C ALA A 154 -5.62 -25.15 -14.83
N LEU A 155 -5.27 -24.12 -14.07
CA LEU A 155 -5.86 -22.78 -14.18
C LEU A 155 -5.07 -21.84 -15.10
N ALA A 156 -3.88 -22.21 -15.57
CA ALA A 156 -2.98 -21.33 -16.31
C ALA A 156 -3.63 -20.63 -17.49
N ALA A 157 -4.45 -21.37 -18.27
CA ALA A 157 -5.18 -20.81 -19.43
C ALA A 157 -6.32 -19.86 -19.03
N LYS A 158 -6.77 -19.88 -17.79
CA LYS A 158 -7.85 -19.04 -17.27
C LYS A 158 -7.33 -17.81 -16.51
N ILE A 159 -6.03 -17.74 -16.23
CA ILE A 159 -5.43 -16.63 -15.50
C ILE A 159 -5.32 -15.40 -16.39
N VAL A 160 -5.90 -14.29 -15.94
CA VAL A 160 -5.69 -12.97 -16.52
C VAL A 160 -4.84 -12.13 -15.58
N HIS A 161 -3.76 -11.55 -16.10
CA HIS A 161 -2.80 -10.81 -15.27
C HIS A 161 -3.10 -9.32 -15.23
N GLY A 162 -3.37 -8.81 -14.02
CA GLY A 162 -3.30 -7.38 -13.73
C GLY A 162 -1.86 -6.94 -13.54
N GLU A 163 -1.52 -5.75 -13.98
CA GLU A 163 -0.20 -5.15 -13.83
C GLU A 163 0.16 -4.93 -12.34
N ASN A 164 -0.86 -4.64 -11.54
CA ASN A 164 -0.80 -4.52 -10.09
C ASN A 164 -2.10 -5.02 -9.47
N ILE A 165 -2.17 -5.05 -8.14
CA ILE A 165 -3.33 -5.58 -7.42
C ILE A 165 -4.60 -4.72 -7.58
N ALA A 166 -4.48 -3.42 -7.88
CA ALA A 166 -5.65 -2.57 -8.13
C ALA A 166 -6.29 -2.91 -9.48
N GLN A 167 -5.49 -3.12 -10.54
CA GLN A 167 -6.01 -3.58 -11.82
C GLN A 167 -6.62 -4.98 -11.72
N THR A 168 -6.01 -5.87 -10.95
CA THR A 168 -6.56 -7.20 -10.67
C THR A 168 -7.95 -7.11 -10.05
N TYR A 169 -8.11 -6.26 -9.03
CA TYR A 169 -9.42 -5.98 -8.43
C TYR A 169 -10.42 -5.43 -9.47
N GLN A 170 -9.98 -4.49 -10.31
CA GLN A 170 -10.84 -3.88 -11.34
C GLN A 170 -11.34 -4.91 -12.36
N PHE A 171 -10.53 -5.89 -12.77
CA PHE A 171 -11.00 -6.94 -13.69
C PHE A 171 -12.19 -7.71 -13.12
N VAL A 172 -12.18 -7.99 -11.82
CA VAL A 172 -13.32 -8.66 -11.16
C VAL A 172 -14.50 -7.70 -10.96
N ALA A 173 -14.23 -6.49 -10.48
CA ALA A 173 -15.26 -5.50 -10.19
C ALA A 173 -16.07 -5.08 -11.44
N THR A 174 -15.44 -5.12 -12.62
CA THR A 174 -16.06 -4.78 -13.92
C THR A 174 -16.56 -6.00 -14.70
N GLY A 175 -16.44 -7.23 -14.13
CA GLY A 175 -16.91 -8.47 -14.77
C GLY A 175 -16.01 -9.01 -15.89
N ASN A 176 -14.77 -8.47 -16.05
CA ASN A 176 -13.78 -9.02 -16.99
C ASN A 176 -13.11 -10.30 -16.47
N ALA A 177 -13.32 -10.64 -15.22
CA ALA A 177 -13.04 -11.93 -14.60
C ALA A 177 -14.14 -12.23 -13.58
N GLU A 178 -14.52 -13.49 -13.42
CA GLU A 178 -15.56 -13.89 -12.46
C GLU A 178 -15.06 -13.81 -11.02
N LEU A 179 -13.77 -14.01 -10.82
CA LEU A 179 -13.13 -13.99 -9.52
C LEU A 179 -11.66 -13.56 -9.65
N GLY A 180 -11.04 -13.22 -8.53
CA GLY A 180 -9.62 -12.87 -8.50
C GLY A 180 -9.01 -13.05 -7.13
N LEU A 181 -7.69 -13.27 -7.12
CA LEU A 181 -6.88 -13.25 -5.90
C LEU A 181 -6.42 -11.82 -5.66
N VAL A 182 -7.07 -11.15 -4.69
CA VAL A 182 -6.93 -9.72 -4.40
C VAL A 182 -6.56 -9.46 -2.93
N ALA A 183 -6.27 -8.21 -2.59
CA ALA A 183 -6.00 -7.85 -1.19
C ALA A 183 -7.30 -7.69 -0.40
N LEU A 184 -7.35 -8.19 0.84
CA LEU A 184 -8.50 -8.02 1.73
C LEU A 184 -8.90 -6.53 1.86
N SER A 185 -7.93 -5.63 1.98
CA SER A 185 -8.14 -4.18 2.08
C SER A 185 -8.91 -3.54 0.92
N GLN A 186 -8.97 -4.19 -0.24
CA GLN A 186 -9.68 -3.68 -1.40
C GLN A 186 -11.19 -4.02 -1.36
N VAL A 187 -11.53 -5.14 -0.74
CA VAL A 187 -12.90 -5.69 -0.75
C VAL A 187 -13.70 -5.40 0.52
N ILE A 188 -13.05 -4.95 1.61
CA ILE A 188 -13.72 -4.53 2.84
C ILE A 188 -13.80 -3.01 2.96
N ASP A 189 -14.80 -2.53 3.70
CA ASP A 189 -14.93 -1.12 4.10
C ASP A 189 -14.07 -0.80 5.34
N GLU A 190 -14.15 0.43 5.82
CA GLU A 190 -13.45 0.91 7.01
C GLU A 190 -13.93 0.27 8.33
N ASN A 191 -15.05 -0.45 8.31
CA ASN A 191 -15.58 -1.22 9.44
C ASN A 191 -15.20 -2.70 9.36
N GLY A 192 -14.38 -3.10 8.38
CA GLY A 192 -13.99 -4.48 8.14
C GLY A 192 -15.05 -5.35 7.50
N LYS A 193 -16.15 -4.77 6.99
CA LYS A 193 -17.23 -5.49 6.32
C LYS A 193 -16.98 -5.61 4.84
N LEU A 194 -17.34 -6.75 4.25
CA LEU A 194 -17.31 -6.95 2.81
C LEU A 194 -18.22 -5.93 2.12
N LYS A 195 -17.68 -5.18 1.15
CA LYS A 195 -18.42 -4.13 0.41
C LYS A 195 -19.49 -4.71 -0.51
N SER A 196 -19.17 -5.79 -1.19
CA SER A 196 -20.07 -6.48 -2.14
C SER A 196 -19.54 -7.85 -2.51
N GLY A 197 -20.40 -8.71 -3.07
CA GLY A 197 -20.02 -10.01 -3.58
C GLY A 197 -19.76 -11.05 -2.51
N SER A 198 -18.82 -11.94 -2.78
CA SER A 198 -18.45 -13.04 -1.88
C SER A 198 -16.93 -13.23 -1.87
N MET A 199 -16.38 -13.69 -0.74
CA MET A 199 -14.94 -13.91 -0.60
C MET A 199 -14.61 -15.11 0.26
N TRP A 200 -13.42 -15.66 0.02
CA TRP A 200 -12.75 -16.62 0.88
C TRP A 200 -11.39 -16.08 1.26
N ILE A 201 -11.14 -15.93 2.57
CA ILE A 201 -9.82 -15.53 3.06
C ILE A 201 -8.86 -16.68 2.87
N VAL A 202 -7.81 -16.49 2.08
CA VAL A 202 -6.80 -17.53 1.80
C VAL A 202 -6.03 -17.80 3.10
N PRO A 203 -6.01 -19.05 3.60
CA PRO A 203 -5.22 -19.40 4.77
C PRO A 203 -3.74 -19.10 4.58
N GLN A 204 -3.11 -18.54 5.61
CA GLN A 204 -1.71 -18.11 5.58
C GLN A 204 -0.73 -19.23 5.23
N LYS A 205 -1.10 -20.50 5.49
CA LYS A 205 -0.27 -21.67 5.17
C LYS A 205 -0.03 -21.88 3.67
N PHE A 206 -0.81 -21.22 2.80
CA PHE A 206 -0.70 -21.39 1.35
C PHE A 206 0.24 -20.37 0.67
N TYR A 207 0.69 -19.33 1.39
CA TYR A 207 1.60 -18.32 0.87
C TYR A 207 2.48 -17.71 1.97
N THR A 208 3.63 -17.17 1.58
CA THR A 208 4.53 -16.45 2.49
C THR A 208 3.85 -15.18 3.02
N PRO A 209 3.94 -14.86 4.34
CA PRO A 209 3.34 -13.65 4.90
C PRO A 209 3.68 -12.39 4.14
N LEU A 210 2.66 -11.63 3.74
CA LEU A 210 2.78 -10.37 3.02
C LEU A 210 3.18 -9.22 3.98
N ARG A 211 4.40 -9.29 4.52
CA ARG A 211 4.97 -8.22 5.35
C ARG A 211 5.34 -7.05 4.46
N GLN A 212 4.80 -5.90 4.72
CA GLN A 212 4.92 -4.69 3.89
C GLN A 212 5.82 -3.68 4.60
N ASN A 213 6.88 -3.24 3.90
CA ASN A 213 7.87 -2.34 4.50
C ASN A 213 7.78 -0.92 3.92
N ALA A 214 7.84 0.05 4.83
CA ALA A 214 8.14 1.43 4.51
C ALA A 214 9.66 1.63 4.49
N VAL A 215 10.15 2.51 3.62
CA VAL A 215 11.56 2.95 3.62
C VAL A 215 11.66 4.40 3.14
N LEU A 216 12.53 5.18 3.79
CA LEU A 216 12.87 6.54 3.37
C LEU A 216 13.89 6.47 2.22
N LEU A 217 13.58 7.07 1.09
CA LEU A 217 14.48 7.14 -0.06
C LEU A 217 15.44 8.33 0.07
N ASN A 218 16.55 8.28 -0.66
CA ASN A 218 17.58 9.35 -0.60
C ASN A 218 17.03 10.74 -0.94
N LYS A 219 16.01 10.83 -1.81
CA LYS A 219 15.34 12.11 -2.13
C LYS A 219 14.62 12.73 -0.92
N GLY A 220 14.18 11.89 0.03
CA GLY A 220 13.54 12.31 1.27
C GLY A 220 14.50 12.49 2.45
N ALA A 221 15.80 12.10 2.30
CA ALA A 221 16.75 12.02 3.39
C ALA A 221 16.89 13.30 4.22
N GLU A 222 16.88 14.47 3.57
CA GLU A 222 17.00 15.77 4.22
C GLU A 222 15.64 16.50 4.38
N ARG A 223 14.53 15.86 3.99
CA ARG A 223 13.19 16.43 4.06
C ARG A 223 12.55 16.18 5.43
N ALA A 224 12.33 17.25 6.21
CA ALA A 224 11.72 17.16 7.54
C ALA A 224 10.31 16.54 7.48
N ALA A 225 9.50 16.92 6.48
CA ALA A 225 8.15 16.39 6.27
C ALA A 225 8.15 14.87 5.96
N ALA A 226 9.09 14.38 5.16
CA ALA A 226 9.23 12.95 4.87
C ALA A 226 9.60 12.15 6.12
N LYS A 227 10.57 12.63 6.91
CA LYS A 227 10.93 12.02 8.22
C LYS A 227 9.75 12.03 9.19
N ALA A 228 9.02 13.15 9.27
CA ALA A 228 7.84 13.27 10.12
C ALA A 228 6.72 12.30 9.69
N PHE A 229 6.52 12.10 8.38
CA PHE A 229 5.54 11.12 7.89
C PHE A 229 5.94 9.68 8.21
N MET A 230 7.22 9.31 8.08
CA MET A 230 7.72 7.98 8.47
C MET A 230 7.46 7.71 9.96
N ALA A 231 7.63 8.70 10.83
CA ALA A 231 7.30 8.60 12.25
C ALA A 231 5.78 8.52 12.48
N TYR A 232 4.98 9.34 11.76
CA TYR A 232 3.53 9.32 11.86
C TYR A 232 2.94 7.96 11.45
N LEU A 233 3.48 7.32 10.42
CA LEU A 233 3.03 6.00 9.96
C LEU A 233 3.13 4.92 11.06
N GLN A 234 4.03 5.09 12.02
CA GLN A 234 4.19 4.20 13.19
C GLN A 234 3.31 4.60 14.38
N SER A 235 2.62 5.74 14.31
CA SER A 235 1.80 6.24 15.39
C SER A 235 0.53 5.44 15.58
N GLU A 236 -0.03 5.50 16.78
CA GLU A 236 -1.28 4.81 17.13
C GLU A 236 -2.47 5.18 16.20
N PRO A 237 -2.70 6.46 15.81
CA PRO A 237 -3.73 6.80 14.84
C PRO A 237 -3.56 6.10 13.48
N ALA A 238 -2.33 6.04 12.95
CA ALA A 238 -2.06 5.35 11.68
C ALA A 238 -2.25 3.83 11.82
N ARG A 239 -1.77 3.23 12.90
CA ARG A 239 -1.92 1.79 13.18
C ARG A 239 -3.39 1.37 13.24
N ARG A 240 -4.25 2.14 13.90
CA ARG A 240 -5.70 1.89 13.95
C ARG A 240 -6.35 1.94 12.57
N ILE A 241 -5.93 2.86 11.70
CA ILE A 241 -6.42 2.91 10.32
C ILE A 241 -6.00 1.63 9.59
N ILE A 242 -4.73 1.22 9.71
CA ILE A 242 -4.20 0.01 9.08
C ILE A 242 -5.01 -1.22 9.49
N GLU A 243 -5.26 -1.41 10.79
CA GLU A 243 -6.04 -2.53 11.32
C GLU A 243 -7.49 -2.54 10.79
N ARG A 244 -8.15 -1.37 10.73
CA ARG A 244 -9.52 -1.27 10.21
C ARG A 244 -9.65 -1.74 8.76
N TYR A 245 -8.62 -1.58 7.95
CA TYR A 245 -8.57 -2.12 6.59
C TYR A 245 -8.12 -3.59 6.52
N GLY A 246 -8.15 -4.32 7.64
CA GLY A 246 -7.94 -5.77 7.70
C GLY A 246 -6.48 -6.21 7.69
N TYR A 247 -5.53 -5.30 7.77
CA TYR A 247 -4.11 -5.63 7.91
C TYR A 247 -3.79 -6.12 9.31
N GLY A 248 -2.82 -7.04 9.42
CA GLY A 248 -2.13 -7.30 10.66
C GLY A 248 -1.05 -6.23 10.90
N LEU A 249 -0.69 -6.04 12.17
CA LEU A 249 0.46 -5.24 12.57
C LEU A 249 1.65 -6.13 12.95
N PRO A 250 2.89 -5.64 12.80
CA PRO A 250 4.04 -6.32 13.36
C PRO A 250 3.96 -6.32 14.89
N PRO A 251 4.49 -7.38 15.55
CA PRO A 251 4.55 -7.49 17.02
C PRO A 251 5.39 -6.35 17.62
#